data_470a92a852f01d23a0f457a8e810311e
#
_entry.id   470a92a852f01d23a0f457a8e810311e
#
_cell.length_a   1.000
_cell.length_b   1.000
_cell.length_c   1.000
_cell.angle_alpha   90.00
_cell.angle_beta   90.00
_cell.angle_gamma   90.00
#
_symmetry.space_group_name_H-M   'P 1'
#
loop_
_entity.id
_entity.type
_entity.pdbx_description
1 polymer ?
#
loop_
_entity_poly.entity_id
_entity_poly.type
_entity_poly.pdbx_seq_one_letter_code
_entity_poly.pdbx_strand_id
1 'polypeptide(L)'
;VGRPNVGKSSMVNKILGYERVIVSDVAGTTRDAVDTPFTRNDKNYTIIDTAGLRRKRGVEFDTVESYSVMRSIAAIKRADVVLIIFDSSEEISEQDVRIAGMVHEEGKPCIIVMNKWDVVEKDTHTIEDYKKTLDNQLAFMDYYVPIFVSAKTGQRVDRIFDVIDKVYENASRRIPTGILNDVIREAVSVNEPPSPSGRRLKILYATQTDVNPPKIVIFVNNEKILHFSYRRYLENSLRKAFDFSGTPIVVVYNSKKEE
;
A
#
# COMPACT_ATOMS: atom_id res chain seq x y z
N VAL A 1 -10.63 -1.43 -2.56
CA VAL A 1 -10.94 -2.87 -2.54
C VAL A 1 -11.38 -3.33 -1.16
N GLY A 2 -11.88 -4.55 -1.01
CA GLY A 2 -12.36 -5.15 0.24
C GLY A 2 -13.48 -6.14 -0.02
N ARG A 3 -13.78 -7.03 0.95
CA ARG A 3 -14.86 -8.04 0.84
C ARG A 3 -16.25 -7.40 0.69
N PRO A 4 -17.29 -8.14 0.35
CA PRO A 4 -18.67 -7.63 0.32
C PRO A 4 -19.09 -7.02 1.67
N ASN A 5 -19.93 -6.00 1.63
CA ASN A 5 -20.59 -5.37 2.80
C ASN A 5 -19.67 -4.61 3.80
N VAL A 6 -18.36 -4.49 3.57
CA VAL A 6 -17.46 -3.65 4.40
C VAL A 6 -17.71 -2.14 4.24
N GLY A 7 -18.60 -1.73 3.32
CA GLY A 7 -18.98 -0.33 3.13
C GLY A 7 -18.25 0.40 2.01
N LYS A 8 -17.69 -0.31 1.00
CA LYS A 8 -17.02 0.31 -0.16
C LYS A 8 -17.87 1.36 -0.87
N SER A 9 -19.11 1.01 -1.23
CA SER A 9 -20.03 1.94 -1.92
C SER A 9 -20.39 3.13 -1.05
N SER A 10 -20.62 2.91 0.26
CA SER A 10 -20.86 4.00 1.21
C SER A 10 -19.68 4.94 1.32
N MET A 11 -18.45 4.39 1.30
CA MET A 11 -17.22 5.17 1.33
C MET A 11 -17.08 6.04 0.09
N VAL A 12 -17.27 5.46 -1.10
CA VAL A 12 -17.22 6.22 -2.36
C VAL A 12 -18.29 7.32 -2.40
N ASN A 13 -19.54 6.99 -2.02
CA ASN A 13 -20.60 7.99 -1.97
C ASN A 13 -20.29 9.10 -0.97
N LYS A 14 -19.70 8.77 0.17
CA LYS A 14 -19.32 9.76 1.17
C LYS A 14 -18.18 10.65 0.66
N ILE A 15 -17.18 10.07 0.04
CA ILE A 15 -16.06 10.81 -0.58
C ILE A 15 -16.58 11.78 -1.66
N LEU A 16 -17.41 11.31 -2.58
CA LEU A 16 -17.94 12.14 -3.68
C LEU A 16 -19.01 13.14 -3.23
N GLY A 17 -19.65 12.91 -2.10
CA GLY A 17 -20.67 13.78 -1.52
C GLY A 17 -20.14 14.88 -0.60
N TYR A 18 -18.82 15.05 -0.46
CA TYR A 18 -18.26 16.17 0.31
C TYR A 18 -18.41 17.49 -0.45
N GLU A 19 -18.78 18.57 0.24
CA GLU A 19 -18.94 19.92 -0.33
C GLU A 19 -17.70 20.47 -1.05
N ARG A 20 -16.51 19.95 -0.72
CA ARG A 20 -15.22 20.34 -1.30
C ARG A 20 -14.77 19.46 -2.46
N VAL A 21 -15.63 18.57 -2.94
CA VAL A 21 -15.32 17.65 -4.05
C VAL A 21 -16.10 18.07 -5.28
N ILE A 22 -15.40 18.40 -6.35
CA ILE A 22 -15.98 18.70 -7.65
C ILE A 22 -15.81 17.47 -8.54
N VAL A 23 -16.91 16.79 -8.84
CA VAL A 23 -16.91 15.65 -9.76
C VAL A 23 -16.88 16.17 -11.20
N SER A 24 -15.97 15.66 -12.01
CA SER A 24 -15.91 15.98 -13.43
C SER A 24 -16.94 15.15 -14.20
N ASP A 25 -17.74 15.80 -15.05
CA ASP A 25 -18.72 15.15 -15.93
C ASP A 25 -18.08 14.48 -17.16
N VAL A 26 -16.75 14.54 -17.32
CA VAL A 26 -16.04 13.92 -18.43
C VAL A 26 -16.02 12.41 -18.23
N ALA A 27 -16.99 11.73 -18.83
CA ALA A 27 -17.00 10.28 -18.95
C ALA A 27 -15.79 9.85 -19.79
N GLY A 28 -14.90 9.04 -19.21
CA GLY A 28 -13.81 8.44 -19.96
C GLY A 28 -14.32 7.60 -21.12
N THR A 29 -13.71 7.75 -22.29
CA THR A 29 -14.08 7.19 -23.59
C THR A 29 -13.83 5.68 -23.74
N THR A 30 -13.74 4.91 -22.67
CA THR A 30 -13.45 3.47 -22.72
C THR A 30 -14.58 2.62 -22.16
N ARG A 31 -14.96 1.61 -22.91
CA ARG A 31 -16.14 0.74 -22.73
C ARG A 31 -16.19 -0.12 -21.46
N ASP A 32 -15.13 -0.21 -20.65
CA ASP A 32 -14.99 -1.30 -19.66
C ASP A 32 -14.74 -0.92 -18.19
N ALA A 33 -14.44 0.33 -17.86
CA ALA A 33 -14.29 0.75 -16.46
C ALA A 33 -14.80 2.18 -16.30
N VAL A 34 -15.80 2.37 -15.45
CA VAL A 34 -16.27 3.72 -15.12
C VAL A 34 -15.40 4.25 -14.00
N ASP A 35 -14.36 4.97 -14.38
CA ASP A 35 -13.55 5.74 -13.44
C ASP A 35 -14.27 7.06 -13.15
N THR A 36 -14.16 7.54 -11.92
CA THR A 36 -14.77 8.80 -11.51
C THR A 36 -13.69 9.79 -11.13
N PRO A 37 -13.34 10.73 -12.02
CA PRO A 37 -12.43 11.83 -11.72
C PRO A 37 -13.13 12.87 -10.85
N PHE A 38 -12.38 13.47 -9.91
CA PHE A 38 -12.83 14.55 -9.06
C PHE A 38 -11.67 15.40 -8.59
N THR A 39 -11.95 16.64 -8.21
CA THR A 39 -10.96 17.56 -7.64
C THR A 39 -11.30 17.87 -6.18
N ARG A 40 -10.30 17.89 -5.31
CA ARG A 40 -10.40 18.29 -3.92
C ARG A 40 -9.18 19.10 -3.51
N ASN A 41 -9.38 20.30 -2.95
CA ASN A 41 -8.29 21.20 -2.53
C ASN A 41 -7.24 21.39 -3.64
N ASP A 42 -7.67 21.69 -4.86
CA ASP A 42 -6.84 21.89 -6.06
C ASP A 42 -6.01 20.67 -6.50
N LYS A 43 -6.26 19.50 -5.93
CA LYS A 43 -5.66 18.24 -6.33
C LYS A 43 -6.67 17.36 -7.08
N ASN A 44 -6.19 16.72 -8.15
CA ASN A 44 -7.00 15.84 -8.98
C ASN A 44 -6.84 14.38 -8.54
N TYR A 45 -7.97 13.71 -8.36
CA TYR A 45 -8.05 12.30 -7.99
C TYR A 45 -8.95 11.56 -8.97
N THR A 46 -8.76 10.27 -9.09
CA THR A 46 -9.64 9.38 -9.86
C THR A 46 -9.92 8.13 -9.05
N ILE A 47 -11.21 7.86 -8.78
CA ILE A 47 -11.61 6.58 -8.21
C ILE A 47 -11.76 5.58 -9.36
N ILE A 48 -11.00 4.50 -9.29
CA ILE A 48 -10.95 3.46 -10.31
C ILE A 48 -12.05 2.43 -10.08
N ASP A 49 -12.72 2.01 -11.16
CA ASP A 49 -13.77 0.96 -11.20
C ASP A 49 -14.99 1.23 -10.31
N THR A 50 -15.59 2.41 -10.44
CA THR A 50 -16.85 2.72 -9.73
C THR A 50 -18.06 1.95 -10.27
N ALA A 51 -18.01 1.36 -11.47
CA ALA A 51 -19.09 0.55 -12.04
C ALA A 51 -19.42 -0.69 -11.22
N GLY A 52 -18.40 -1.36 -10.64
CA GLY A 52 -18.60 -2.47 -9.72
C GLY A 52 -19.33 -2.08 -8.44
N LEU A 53 -19.25 -0.80 -8.05
CA LEU A 53 -19.90 -0.26 -6.87
C LEU A 53 -21.35 0.18 -7.12
N ARG A 54 -21.68 0.60 -8.34
CA ARG A 54 -23.02 1.08 -8.73
C ARG A 54 -23.99 -0.03 -9.10
N ARG A 55 -23.52 -1.18 -9.62
CA ARG A 55 -24.38 -2.29 -10.12
C ARG A 55 -25.06 -3.15 -9.03
N LYS A 56 -24.76 -2.99 -7.74
CA LYS A 56 -25.32 -3.79 -6.64
C LYS A 56 -26.80 -3.51 -6.28
N ARG A 57 -27.58 -2.84 -7.15
CA ARG A 57 -29.03 -2.64 -6.93
C ARG A 57 -29.94 -3.61 -7.72
N GLY A 58 -29.50 -4.82 -7.99
CA GLY A 58 -30.40 -5.84 -8.51
C GLY A 58 -29.78 -6.74 -9.55
N VAL A 59 -29.03 -7.73 -9.21
CA VAL A 59 -29.02 -9.08 -9.80
C VAL A 59 -27.93 -9.90 -9.10
N GLU A 60 -28.33 -10.93 -8.38
CA GLU A 60 -27.49 -12.05 -7.96
C GLU A 60 -27.21 -12.94 -9.18
N PHE A 61 -25.94 -13.21 -9.46
CA PHE A 61 -25.54 -14.32 -10.31
C PHE A 61 -24.33 -15.04 -9.70
N ASP A 62 -24.49 -16.31 -9.45
CA ASP A 62 -23.56 -17.26 -8.82
C ASP A 62 -22.27 -17.61 -9.62
N THR A 63 -22.00 -16.96 -10.74
CA THR A 63 -20.80 -17.18 -11.55
C THR A 63 -19.77 -16.03 -11.44
N VAL A 64 -19.88 -15.20 -10.42
CA VAL A 64 -19.28 -13.84 -10.37
C VAL A 64 -17.99 -13.76 -9.53
N GLU A 65 -17.59 -14.79 -8.79
CA GLU A 65 -16.41 -14.67 -7.91
C GLU A 65 -15.11 -14.49 -8.71
N SER A 66 -14.89 -15.28 -9.74
CA SER A 66 -13.66 -15.18 -10.54
C SER A 66 -13.58 -13.87 -11.34
N TYR A 67 -14.71 -13.40 -11.88
CA TYR A 67 -14.78 -12.11 -12.57
C TYR A 67 -14.58 -10.93 -11.62
N SER A 68 -15.10 -11.01 -10.39
CA SER A 68 -14.92 -9.98 -9.37
C SER A 68 -13.46 -9.87 -8.93
N VAL A 69 -12.77 -10.99 -8.78
CA VAL A 69 -11.35 -11.05 -8.43
C VAL A 69 -10.48 -10.46 -9.56
N MET A 70 -10.71 -10.86 -10.80
CA MET A 70 -9.96 -10.34 -11.96
C MET A 70 -10.12 -8.82 -12.12
N ARG A 71 -11.33 -8.30 -11.93
CA ARG A 71 -11.59 -6.85 -11.97
C ARG A 71 -10.89 -6.12 -10.82
N SER A 72 -10.90 -6.71 -9.62
CA SER A 72 -10.20 -6.13 -8.48
C SER A 72 -8.69 -6.07 -8.74
N ILE A 73 -8.09 -7.12 -9.30
CA ILE A 73 -6.67 -7.13 -9.69
C ILE A 73 -6.39 -6.07 -10.78
N ALA A 74 -7.25 -5.96 -11.80
CA ALA A 74 -7.09 -4.95 -12.84
C ALA A 74 -7.16 -3.51 -12.28
N ALA A 75 -8.08 -3.25 -11.33
CA ALA A 75 -8.18 -1.98 -10.65
C ALA A 75 -6.95 -1.70 -9.75
N ILE A 76 -6.47 -2.72 -9.00
CA ILE A 76 -5.26 -2.62 -8.19
C ILE A 76 -4.06 -2.25 -9.06
N LYS A 77 -3.86 -2.92 -10.20
CA LYS A 77 -2.74 -2.65 -11.13
C LYS A 77 -2.71 -1.22 -11.64
N ARG A 78 -3.87 -0.63 -11.88
CA ARG A 78 -4.01 0.75 -12.39
C ARG A 78 -3.88 1.82 -11.29
N ALA A 79 -4.11 1.45 -10.03
CA ALA A 79 -4.11 2.40 -8.93
C ALA A 79 -2.68 2.85 -8.57
N ASP A 80 -2.54 4.12 -8.16
CA ASP A 80 -1.34 4.65 -7.53
C ASP A 80 -1.31 4.36 -6.03
N VAL A 81 -2.48 4.42 -5.37
CA VAL A 81 -2.69 4.09 -3.96
C VAL A 81 -3.94 3.25 -3.83
N VAL A 82 -3.88 2.16 -3.09
CA VAL A 82 -5.01 1.25 -2.87
C VAL A 82 -5.58 1.44 -1.46
N LEU A 83 -6.87 1.73 -1.36
CA LEU A 83 -7.60 1.70 -0.10
C LEU A 83 -8.17 0.28 0.10
N ILE A 84 -7.68 -0.42 1.11
CA ILE A 84 -8.16 -1.74 1.51
C ILE A 84 -9.14 -1.54 2.66
N ILE A 85 -10.43 -1.80 2.44
CA ILE A 85 -11.48 -1.48 3.40
C ILE A 85 -11.85 -2.73 4.18
N PHE A 86 -11.68 -2.67 5.49
CA PHE A 86 -12.08 -3.68 6.47
C PHE A 86 -13.27 -3.19 7.28
N ASP A 87 -14.04 -4.13 7.80
CA ASP A 87 -15.16 -3.88 8.72
C ASP A 87 -14.66 -3.96 10.16
N SER A 88 -14.66 -2.84 10.89
CA SER A 88 -14.18 -2.81 12.28
C SER A 88 -15.16 -3.48 13.26
N SER A 89 -16.41 -3.77 12.85
CA SER A 89 -17.39 -4.45 13.71
C SER A 89 -17.26 -5.97 13.71
N GLU A 90 -16.35 -6.49 12.88
CA GLU A 90 -16.13 -7.93 12.71
C GLU A 90 -14.65 -8.26 12.82
N GLU A 91 -14.30 -9.51 13.06
CA GLU A 91 -12.93 -9.98 13.00
C GLU A 91 -12.40 -9.91 11.56
N ILE A 92 -11.07 -9.71 11.43
CA ILE A 92 -10.40 -9.76 10.14
C ILE A 92 -10.49 -11.18 9.59
N SER A 93 -11.17 -11.36 8.48
CA SER A 93 -11.39 -12.65 7.85
C SER A 93 -10.22 -13.06 6.95
N GLU A 94 -10.12 -14.36 6.63
CA GLU A 94 -9.17 -14.86 5.63
C GLU A 94 -9.33 -14.17 4.26
N GLN A 95 -10.56 -13.79 3.89
CA GLN A 95 -10.82 -13.05 2.66
C GLN A 95 -10.22 -11.64 2.69
N ASP A 96 -10.27 -10.96 3.84
CA ASP A 96 -9.64 -9.64 4.02
C ASP A 96 -8.12 -9.76 3.87
N VAL A 97 -7.51 -10.76 4.53
CA VAL A 97 -6.06 -11.03 4.42
C VAL A 97 -5.67 -11.38 2.98
N ARG A 98 -6.47 -12.19 2.29
CA ARG A 98 -6.23 -12.53 0.88
C ARG A 98 -6.29 -11.31 -0.03
N ILE A 99 -7.22 -10.40 0.18
CA ILE A 99 -7.31 -9.15 -0.60
C ILE A 99 -6.10 -8.26 -0.34
N ALA A 100 -5.66 -8.14 0.93
CA ALA A 100 -4.44 -7.43 1.26
C ALA A 100 -3.20 -8.07 0.61
N GLY A 101 -3.14 -9.42 0.58
CA GLY A 101 -2.09 -10.17 -0.11
C GLY A 101 -2.01 -9.84 -1.60
N MET A 102 -3.15 -9.76 -2.31
CA MET A 102 -3.17 -9.37 -3.72
C MET A 102 -2.59 -7.96 -3.95
N VAL A 103 -2.86 -7.02 -3.06
CA VAL A 103 -2.32 -5.65 -3.14
C VAL A 103 -0.81 -5.66 -2.91
N HIS A 104 -0.36 -6.46 -1.95
CA HIS A 104 1.06 -6.63 -1.64
C HIS A 104 1.83 -7.27 -2.81
N GLU A 105 1.29 -8.35 -3.41
CA GLU A 105 1.89 -9.04 -4.57
C GLU A 105 2.02 -8.13 -5.79
N GLU A 106 1.05 -7.22 -6.00
CA GLU A 106 1.11 -6.22 -7.07
C GLU A 106 2.03 -5.03 -6.73
N GLY A 107 2.67 -5.04 -5.55
CA GLY A 107 3.63 -4.02 -5.12
C GLY A 107 3.03 -2.62 -4.98
N LYS A 108 1.75 -2.52 -4.61
CA LYS A 108 1.05 -1.24 -4.59
C LYS A 108 1.10 -0.56 -3.22
N PRO A 109 1.31 0.77 -3.21
CA PRO A 109 1.08 1.57 -2.01
C PRO A 109 -0.35 1.40 -1.50
N CYS A 110 -0.52 1.28 -0.17
CA CYS A 110 -1.83 0.97 0.38
C CYS A 110 -2.11 1.59 1.75
N ILE A 111 -3.39 1.75 2.02
CA ILE A 111 -3.95 2.23 3.28
C ILE A 111 -5.00 1.23 3.73
N ILE A 112 -4.90 0.76 4.97
CA ILE A 112 -5.94 -0.08 5.59
C ILE A 112 -6.99 0.83 6.20
N VAL A 113 -8.20 0.81 5.63
CA VAL A 113 -9.32 1.62 6.09
C VAL A 113 -10.22 0.77 6.98
N MET A 114 -10.11 0.94 8.28
CA MET A 114 -10.97 0.33 9.30
C MET A 114 -12.30 1.10 9.34
N ASN A 115 -13.28 0.64 8.56
CA ASN A 115 -14.59 1.27 8.42
C ASN A 115 -15.59 0.79 9.48
N LYS A 116 -16.73 1.46 9.58
CA LYS A 116 -17.78 1.25 10.58
C LYS A 116 -17.31 1.52 12.02
N TRP A 117 -16.35 2.41 12.18
CA TRP A 117 -15.78 2.78 13.48
C TRP A 117 -16.81 3.41 14.45
N ASP A 118 -17.98 3.81 13.94
CA ASP A 118 -19.10 4.34 14.74
C ASP A 118 -19.77 3.29 15.64
N VAL A 119 -19.72 2.02 15.26
CA VAL A 119 -20.38 0.91 16.02
C VAL A 119 -19.43 0.18 16.97
N VAL A 120 -18.14 0.48 16.95
CA VAL A 120 -17.14 -0.12 17.83
C VAL A 120 -17.21 0.53 19.21
N GLU A 121 -17.33 -0.28 20.26
CA GLU A 121 -17.13 0.17 21.64
C GLU A 121 -15.64 0.52 21.86
N LYS A 122 -15.38 1.68 22.45
CA LYS A 122 -14.04 2.24 22.52
C LYS A 122 -13.61 2.50 23.94
N ASP A 123 -12.43 2.04 24.25
CA ASP A 123 -11.67 2.41 25.43
C ASP A 123 -10.32 3.06 25.03
N THR A 124 -9.44 3.28 25.99
CA THR A 124 -8.11 3.89 25.76
C THR A 124 -7.17 3.01 24.96
N HIS A 125 -7.38 1.70 24.89
CA HIS A 125 -6.50 0.71 24.27
C HIS A 125 -7.04 0.20 22.92
N THR A 126 -8.31 0.43 22.61
CA THR A 126 -9.00 -0.12 21.44
C THR A 126 -8.18 0.05 20.14
N ILE A 127 -7.65 1.24 19.87
CA ILE A 127 -6.86 1.48 18.64
C ILE A 127 -5.57 0.65 18.63
N GLU A 128 -4.91 0.51 19.78
CA GLU A 128 -3.67 -0.27 19.90
C GLU A 128 -3.93 -1.76 19.69
N ASP A 129 -5.03 -2.27 20.22
CA ASP A 129 -5.40 -3.68 20.07
C ASP A 129 -5.77 -4.01 18.62
N TYR A 130 -6.49 -3.11 17.92
CA TYR A 130 -6.71 -3.24 16.48
C TYR A 130 -5.40 -3.24 15.69
N LYS A 131 -4.45 -2.37 16.02
CA LYS A 131 -3.14 -2.36 15.38
C LYS A 131 -2.38 -3.65 15.60
N LYS A 132 -2.33 -4.17 16.84
CA LYS A 132 -1.70 -5.47 17.13
C LYS A 132 -2.33 -6.61 16.32
N THR A 133 -3.67 -6.61 16.20
CA THR A 133 -4.37 -7.60 15.39
C THR A 133 -3.99 -7.48 13.90
N LEU A 134 -3.94 -6.26 13.37
CA LEU A 134 -3.50 -6.00 12.01
C LEU A 134 -2.05 -6.43 11.78
N ASP A 135 -1.14 -6.10 12.69
CA ASP A 135 0.28 -6.48 12.61
C ASP A 135 0.46 -8.01 12.57
N ASN A 136 -0.35 -8.73 13.34
CA ASN A 136 -0.33 -10.19 13.35
C ASN A 136 -0.91 -10.79 12.05
N GLN A 137 -2.04 -10.28 11.58
CA GLN A 137 -2.74 -10.81 10.40
C GLN A 137 -2.06 -10.40 9.08
N LEU A 138 -1.42 -9.22 9.05
CA LEU A 138 -0.78 -8.65 7.88
C LEU A 138 0.74 -8.58 7.99
N ALA A 139 1.37 -9.52 8.72
CA ALA A 139 2.81 -9.54 8.96
C ALA A 139 3.67 -9.57 7.69
N PHE A 140 3.08 -9.91 6.53
CA PHE A 140 3.73 -9.88 5.23
C PHE A 140 3.82 -8.48 4.59
N MET A 141 3.09 -7.48 5.13
CA MET A 141 3.06 -6.10 4.62
C MET A 141 3.20 -5.09 5.77
N ASP A 142 4.38 -5.03 6.37
CA ASP A 142 4.71 -4.19 7.52
C ASP A 142 4.71 -2.67 7.27
N TYR A 143 4.46 -2.27 6.03
CA TYR A 143 4.45 -0.87 5.60
C TYR A 143 3.07 -0.21 5.60
N TYR A 144 1.99 -0.95 5.79
CA TYR A 144 0.63 -0.41 5.72
C TYR A 144 0.40 0.73 6.72
N VAL A 145 -0.52 1.64 6.39
CA VAL A 145 -0.97 2.72 7.27
C VAL A 145 -2.44 2.49 7.61
N PRO A 146 -2.83 2.30 8.88
CA PRO A 146 -4.23 2.13 9.25
C PRO A 146 -4.90 3.48 9.50
N ILE A 147 -6.16 3.62 9.05
CA ILE A 147 -7.03 4.73 9.38
C ILE A 147 -8.41 4.22 9.82
N PHE A 148 -8.93 4.77 10.91
CA PHE A 148 -10.20 4.37 11.52
C PHE A 148 -11.28 5.39 11.22
N VAL A 149 -12.32 4.99 10.47
CA VAL A 149 -13.32 5.89 9.89
C VAL A 149 -14.74 5.32 9.97
N SER A 150 -15.73 6.18 9.79
CA SER A 150 -17.10 5.74 9.53
C SER A 150 -17.62 6.40 8.25
N ALA A 151 -17.85 5.59 7.22
CA ALA A 151 -18.49 6.07 6.00
C ALA A 151 -19.97 6.48 6.26
N LYS A 152 -20.62 5.91 7.26
CA LYS A 152 -22.01 6.21 7.64
C LYS A 152 -22.12 7.61 8.23
N THR A 153 -21.32 7.93 9.22
CA THR A 153 -21.36 9.22 9.92
C THR A 153 -20.50 10.29 9.29
N GLY A 154 -19.52 9.90 8.47
CA GLY A 154 -18.49 10.79 7.90
C GLY A 154 -17.28 10.98 8.82
N GLN A 155 -17.25 10.32 9.97
CA GLN A 155 -16.16 10.47 10.94
C GLN A 155 -14.81 10.15 10.28
N ARG A 156 -13.89 11.13 10.27
CA ARG A 156 -12.51 11.05 9.77
C ARG A 156 -12.36 10.65 8.29
N VAL A 157 -13.42 10.65 7.49
CA VAL A 157 -13.33 10.31 6.06
C VAL A 157 -12.54 11.36 5.28
N ASP A 158 -12.60 12.62 5.70
CA ASP A 158 -11.79 13.71 5.15
C ASP A 158 -10.29 13.49 5.32
N ARG A 159 -9.86 12.87 6.42
CA ARG A 159 -8.45 12.56 6.70
C ARG A 159 -7.87 11.48 5.79
N ILE A 160 -8.70 10.69 5.12
CA ILE A 160 -8.23 9.68 4.15
C ILE A 160 -7.36 10.34 3.08
N PHE A 161 -7.72 11.55 2.66
CA PHE A 161 -6.98 12.25 1.60
C PHE A 161 -5.60 12.71 2.06
N ASP A 162 -5.46 13.17 3.30
CA ASP A 162 -4.16 13.55 3.85
C ASP A 162 -3.23 12.33 3.90
N VAL A 163 -3.79 11.15 4.23
CA VAL A 163 -3.05 9.89 4.24
C VAL A 163 -2.73 9.41 2.82
N ILE A 164 -3.67 9.54 1.85
CA ILE A 164 -3.42 9.22 0.43
C ILE A 164 -2.27 10.06 -0.11
N ASP A 165 -2.31 11.38 0.12
CA ASP A 165 -1.28 12.30 -0.36
C ASP A 165 0.09 11.94 0.22
N LYS A 166 0.14 11.63 1.52
CA LYS A 166 1.37 11.24 2.20
C LYS A 166 1.93 9.90 1.66
N VAL A 167 1.07 8.91 1.46
CA VAL A 167 1.46 7.60 0.93
C VAL A 167 1.93 7.73 -0.52
N TYR A 168 1.25 8.52 -1.34
CA TYR A 168 1.64 8.81 -2.71
C TYR A 168 2.98 9.55 -2.78
N GLU A 169 3.20 10.55 -1.92
CA GLU A 169 4.47 11.25 -1.80
C GLU A 169 5.61 10.29 -1.44
N ASN A 170 5.39 9.41 -0.46
CA ASN A 170 6.36 8.41 -0.05
C ASN A 170 6.70 7.43 -1.19
N ALA A 171 5.69 6.99 -1.94
CA ALA A 171 5.86 6.09 -3.09
C ALA A 171 6.59 6.76 -4.25
N SER A 172 6.36 8.04 -4.48
CA SER A 172 6.93 8.81 -5.59
C SER A 172 8.29 9.45 -5.26
N ARG A 173 8.77 9.28 -4.04
CA ARG A 173 10.00 9.92 -3.55
C ARG A 173 11.23 9.46 -4.30
N ARG A 174 12.04 10.42 -4.75
CA ARG A 174 13.42 10.20 -5.25
C ARG A 174 14.42 10.50 -4.15
N ILE A 175 15.23 9.52 -3.81
CA ILE A 175 16.31 9.65 -2.84
C ILE A 175 17.59 10.00 -3.60
N PRO A 176 18.29 11.10 -3.26
CA PRO A 176 19.59 11.40 -3.84
C PRO A 176 20.58 10.26 -3.61
N THR A 177 21.29 9.86 -4.66
CA THR A 177 22.21 8.71 -4.63
C THR A 177 23.27 8.82 -3.52
N GLY A 178 23.77 10.02 -3.24
CA GLY A 178 24.71 10.26 -2.13
C GLY A 178 24.12 9.88 -0.78
N ILE A 179 22.92 10.39 -0.46
CA ILE A 179 22.22 10.13 0.81
C ILE A 179 21.88 8.63 0.93
N LEU A 180 21.42 8.00 -0.17
CA LEU A 180 21.13 6.57 -0.18
C LEU A 180 22.39 5.75 0.18
N ASN A 181 23.54 6.11 -0.41
CA ASN A 181 24.80 5.41 -0.14
C ASN A 181 25.35 5.70 1.25
N ASP A 182 25.10 6.89 1.82
CA ASP A 182 25.47 7.20 3.21
C ASP A 182 24.71 6.27 4.18
N VAL A 183 23.40 6.11 4.01
CA VAL A 183 22.58 5.21 4.81
C VAL A 183 23.04 3.75 4.70
N ILE A 184 23.37 3.30 3.48
CA ILE A 184 23.87 1.93 3.28
C ILE A 184 25.24 1.75 3.96
N ARG A 185 26.16 2.73 3.86
CA ARG A 185 27.47 2.67 4.53
C ARG A 185 27.32 2.64 6.05
N GLU A 186 26.43 3.46 6.61
CA GLU A 186 26.14 3.45 8.03
C GLU A 186 25.59 2.09 8.46
N ALA A 187 24.62 1.53 7.75
CA ALA A 187 24.06 0.21 8.04
C ALA A 187 25.14 -0.88 8.03
N VAL A 188 26.04 -0.87 7.05
CA VAL A 188 27.18 -1.80 6.95
C VAL A 188 28.15 -1.62 8.09
N SER A 189 28.40 -0.38 8.56
CA SER A 189 29.31 -0.10 9.67
C SER A 189 28.75 -0.56 11.03
N VAL A 190 27.44 -0.46 11.22
CA VAL A 190 26.74 -0.90 12.44
C VAL A 190 26.68 -2.43 12.52
N ASN A 191 26.42 -3.09 11.39
CA ASN A 191 26.35 -4.54 11.33
C ASN A 191 27.02 -5.03 10.04
N GLU A 192 28.27 -5.49 10.20
CA GLU A 192 29.03 -6.01 9.06
C GLU A 192 28.36 -7.26 8.46
N PRO A 193 28.42 -7.41 7.12
CA PRO A 193 27.89 -8.60 6.45
C PRO A 193 28.58 -9.87 6.94
N PRO A 194 27.83 -10.96 7.17
CA PRO A 194 28.44 -12.25 7.51
C PRO A 194 29.39 -12.72 6.42
N SER A 195 30.48 -13.39 6.82
CA SER A 195 31.51 -13.91 5.92
C SER A 195 31.47 -15.43 5.88
N PRO A 196 30.48 -16.07 5.23
CA PRO A 196 30.42 -17.52 5.15
C PRO A 196 31.65 -18.04 4.39
N SER A 197 32.31 -19.07 4.94
CA SER A 197 33.45 -19.73 4.34
C SER A 197 34.65 -18.82 4.00
N GLY A 198 34.85 -17.74 4.79
CA GLY A 198 35.99 -16.80 4.60
C GLY A 198 35.83 -15.82 3.41
N ARG A 199 34.74 -15.89 2.68
CA ARG A 199 34.43 -14.92 1.60
C ARG A 199 33.63 -13.76 2.15
N ARG A 200 34.24 -12.56 2.16
CA ARG A 200 33.58 -11.35 2.65
C ARG A 200 32.64 -10.76 1.59
N LEU A 201 31.37 -10.58 1.96
CA LEU A 201 30.44 -9.79 1.17
C LEU A 201 30.86 -8.32 1.22
N LYS A 202 30.92 -7.67 0.05
CA LYS A 202 31.15 -6.22 -0.06
C LYS A 202 29.96 -5.58 -0.74
N ILE A 203 29.39 -4.57 -0.10
CA ILE A 203 28.41 -3.70 -0.72
C ILE A 203 29.20 -2.57 -1.39
N LEU A 204 29.00 -2.40 -2.70
CA LEU A 204 29.78 -1.46 -3.50
C LEU A 204 29.11 -0.08 -3.54
N TYR A 205 27.85 -0.04 -3.98
CA TYR A 205 27.01 1.16 -4.00
C TYR A 205 25.54 0.78 -4.18
N ALA A 206 24.65 1.76 -3.99
CA ALA A 206 23.23 1.62 -4.23
C ALA A 206 22.71 2.78 -5.09
N THR A 207 21.67 2.52 -5.87
CA THR A 207 20.96 3.52 -6.64
C THR A 207 19.46 3.25 -6.65
N GLN A 208 18.66 4.30 -6.67
CA GLN A 208 17.22 4.16 -6.90
C GLN A 208 16.93 4.23 -8.38
N THR A 209 16.35 3.17 -8.94
CA THR A 209 16.06 3.07 -10.38
C THR A 209 14.63 3.49 -10.72
N ASP A 210 13.69 3.31 -9.79
CA ASP A 210 12.29 3.56 -10.05
C ASP A 210 11.56 4.11 -8.81
N VAL A 211 10.34 4.59 -9.03
CA VAL A 211 9.38 5.03 -8.02
C VAL A 211 8.05 4.35 -8.25
N ASN A 212 7.17 4.36 -7.26
CA ASN A 212 5.79 3.89 -7.30
C ASN A 212 5.62 2.40 -7.72
N PRO A 213 6.25 1.44 -6.98
CA PRO A 213 6.97 1.64 -5.71
C PRO A 213 8.45 2.00 -5.90
N PRO A 214 9.11 2.55 -4.86
CA PRO A 214 10.55 2.79 -4.88
C PRO A 214 11.32 1.50 -5.12
N LYS A 215 12.17 1.48 -6.17
CA LYS A 215 13.04 0.36 -6.50
C LYS A 215 14.49 0.76 -6.30
N ILE A 216 15.17 0.05 -5.40
CA ILE A 216 16.56 0.30 -5.02
C ILE A 216 17.39 -0.88 -5.47
N VAL A 217 18.44 -0.62 -6.25
CA VAL A 217 19.42 -1.61 -6.67
C VAL A 217 20.68 -1.43 -5.84
N ILE A 218 21.06 -2.48 -5.13
CA ILE A 218 22.29 -2.55 -4.33
C ILE A 218 23.30 -3.44 -5.06
N PHE A 219 24.43 -2.87 -5.43
CA PHE A 219 25.49 -3.60 -6.09
C PHE A 219 26.44 -4.20 -5.05
N VAL A 220 26.71 -5.48 -5.22
CA VAL A 220 27.54 -6.29 -4.33
C VAL A 220 28.65 -7.00 -5.13
N ASN A 221 29.68 -7.46 -4.47
CA ASN A 221 30.72 -8.27 -5.13
C ASN A 221 30.21 -9.66 -5.52
N ASN A 222 29.33 -10.27 -4.72
CA ASN A 222 28.75 -11.59 -5.01
C ASN A 222 27.39 -11.74 -4.29
N GLU A 223 26.30 -11.78 -5.05
CA GLU A 223 24.93 -11.92 -4.52
C GLU A 223 24.65 -13.31 -3.90
N LYS A 224 25.40 -14.35 -4.30
CA LYS A 224 25.21 -15.73 -3.84
C LYS A 224 25.57 -15.89 -2.36
N ILE A 225 26.45 -15.04 -1.83
CA ILE A 225 26.84 -15.07 -0.42
C ILE A 225 25.99 -14.14 0.47
N LEU A 226 25.07 -13.39 -0.13
CA LEU A 226 24.19 -12.48 0.59
C LEU A 226 23.02 -13.26 1.22
N HIS A 227 23.11 -13.50 2.53
CA HIS A 227 22.08 -14.20 3.27
C HIS A 227 20.77 -13.39 3.37
N PHE A 228 19.62 -14.08 3.42
CA PHE A 228 18.31 -13.44 3.46
C PHE A 228 18.12 -12.51 4.69
N SER A 229 18.68 -12.88 5.85
CA SER A 229 18.61 -12.04 7.05
C SER A 229 19.32 -10.70 6.89
N TYR A 230 20.42 -10.68 6.13
CA TYR A 230 21.14 -9.43 5.85
C TYR A 230 20.40 -8.56 4.83
N ARG A 231 19.73 -9.17 3.86
CA ARG A 231 18.81 -8.45 2.94
C ARG A 231 17.72 -7.73 3.75
N ARG A 232 17.07 -8.45 4.67
CA ARG A 232 16.04 -7.88 5.56
C ARG A 232 16.58 -6.78 6.47
N TYR A 233 17.80 -6.94 6.97
CA TYR A 233 18.46 -5.91 7.77
C TYR A 233 18.67 -4.62 6.97
N LEU A 234 19.17 -4.70 5.74
CA LEU A 234 19.38 -3.53 4.88
C LEU A 234 18.04 -2.86 4.50
N GLU A 235 17.02 -3.64 4.20
CA GLU A 235 15.67 -3.12 3.94
C GLU A 235 15.13 -2.37 5.15
N ASN A 236 15.23 -2.95 6.36
CA ASN A 236 14.81 -2.31 7.59
C ASN A 236 15.61 -1.03 7.88
N SER A 237 16.90 -0.99 7.52
CA SER A 237 17.73 0.20 7.67
C SER A 237 17.27 1.32 6.72
N LEU A 238 16.90 0.98 5.49
CA LEU A 238 16.31 1.92 4.53
C LEU A 238 14.96 2.45 5.04
N ARG A 239 14.10 1.59 5.58
CA ARG A 239 12.80 1.99 6.14
C ARG A 239 12.93 2.90 7.36
N LYS A 240 13.99 2.71 8.18
CA LYS A 240 14.30 3.60 9.31
C LYS A 240 14.79 4.98 8.88
N ALA A 241 15.61 5.04 7.82
CA ALA A 241 16.21 6.28 7.34
C ALA A 241 15.23 7.11 6.51
N PHE A 242 14.32 6.46 5.79
CA PHE A 242 13.36 7.10 4.89
C PHE A 242 11.94 6.70 5.27
N ASP A 243 11.03 7.67 5.25
CA ASP A 243 9.60 7.38 5.45
C ASP A 243 9.03 6.69 4.21
N PHE A 244 8.84 5.38 4.31
CA PHE A 244 8.15 4.54 3.35
C PHE A 244 6.81 4.03 3.88
N SER A 245 6.18 4.75 4.82
CA SER A 245 4.86 4.41 5.34
C SER A 245 3.85 4.35 4.21
N GLY A 246 3.07 3.29 4.17
CA GLY A 246 2.05 3.03 3.16
C GLY A 246 2.59 2.53 1.81
N THR A 247 3.92 2.40 1.62
CA THR A 247 4.48 1.94 0.35
C THR A 247 5.47 0.79 0.52
N PRO A 248 5.37 -0.27 -0.32
CA PRO A 248 6.42 -1.27 -0.40
C PRO A 248 7.70 -0.67 -0.98
N ILE A 249 8.83 -1.28 -0.69
CA ILE A 249 10.09 -1.01 -1.39
C ILE A 249 10.58 -2.28 -2.06
N VAL A 250 11.10 -2.15 -3.27
CA VAL A 250 11.69 -3.26 -4.01
C VAL A 250 13.20 -3.13 -3.94
N VAL A 251 13.86 -4.02 -3.19
CA VAL A 251 15.33 -4.04 -3.10
C VAL A 251 15.88 -5.18 -3.94
N VAL A 252 16.65 -4.85 -4.95
CA VAL A 252 17.29 -5.79 -5.87
C VAL A 252 18.80 -5.77 -5.62
N TYR A 253 19.42 -6.95 -5.61
CA TYR A 253 20.86 -7.10 -5.44
C TYR A 253 21.47 -7.59 -6.74
N ASN A 254 22.48 -6.89 -7.21
CA ASN A 254 23.20 -7.26 -8.44
C ASN A 254 24.68 -7.45 -8.13
N SER A 255 25.25 -8.57 -8.61
CA SER A 255 26.69 -8.75 -8.63
C SER A 255 27.30 -7.93 -9.77
N LYS A 256 28.32 -7.13 -9.49
CA LYS A 256 29.14 -6.57 -10.56
C LYS A 256 29.89 -7.75 -11.21
N LYS A 257 29.67 -8.00 -12.51
CA LYS A 257 30.51 -8.94 -13.24
C LYS A 257 31.94 -8.40 -13.16
N GLU A 258 32.86 -9.20 -12.61
CA GLU A 258 34.28 -8.96 -12.81
C GLU A 258 34.54 -9.17 -14.32
N GLU A 259 34.93 -8.11 -15.01
CA GLU A 259 35.49 -8.19 -16.36
C GLU A 259 36.86 -8.80 -16.30
#